data_67deb564340df3703841c57771ddb956
#
_entry.id   67deb564340df3703841c57771ddb956
#
_cell.length_a   1.000
_cell.length_b   1.000
_cell.length_c   1.000
_cell.angle_alpha   90.00
_cell.angle_beta   90.00
_cell.angle_gamma   90.00
#
_symmetry.space_group_name_H-M   'P 1'
#
loop_
_entity.id
_entity.type
_entity.pdbx_description
1 polymer ?
#
loop_
_entity_poly.entity_id
_entity_poly.type
_entity_poly.pdbx_seq_one_letter_code
_entity_poly.pdbx_strand_id
1 'polypeptide(L)'
;MGDRRRFLKELAMVSAAAVVAPDIVAKSSNVNEKTVREAVRAADDFMIVERKNALPITGTFLDEISHDIPHQNWGVQQWDADFRNMKAIGIDTVIMIRSGYRKFITYDSPYLIGKGCYRPTYDLLEMFLTLADKYDMKFYFGLYDSGRYWDTGDLTWEIEDNKHVIEEVWQGYGSRHKSFAGWYISGEISRATRGAIRAFHDMGKQCKDVSGGLPTFISPWIDGKKAVMASGSALTKEEAVSVAQHEKEWDEIFDGIHDVVDACAFQDGHIDYDELDAFFEVNKRLADRYGMQCWTNAETFDRDMPIKFLPIKFEKLRLKLEAAKRAGYDKAITFEFSHFMSPQSAYIQAGNLYNRYKEYFEI
;
A
#
# COMPACT_ATOMS: atom_id res chain seq x y z
N MET A 1 -9.05 38.02 16.86
CA MET A 1 -9.68 36.67 16.93
C MET A 1 -11.14 36.63 16.52
N GLY A 2 -11.85 37.73 16.46
CA GLY A 2 -13.28 37.80 16.08
C GLY A 2 -13.55 37.65 14.59
N ASP A 3 -12.73 38.18 13.74
CA ASP A 3 -12.95 38.25 12.27
C ASP A 3 -12.85 36.91 11.54
N ARG A 4 -11.94 36.05 11.96
CA ARG A 4 -11.72 34.74 11.34
C ARG A 4 -12.89 33.74 11.54
N ARG A 5 -13.54 33.79 12.73
CA ARG A 5 -14.74 32.96 13.01
C ARG A 5 -15.97 33.46 12.27
N ARG A 6 -16.07 34.75 12.02
CA ARG A 6 -17.17 35.34 11.26
C ARG A 6 -17.04 34.98 9.78
N PHE A 7 -15.82 35.11 9.23
CA PHE A 7 -15.49 34.73 7.86
C PHE A 7 -15.76 33.23 7.56
N LEU A 8 -15.35 32.31 8.46
CA LEU A 8 -15.60 30.88 8.31
C LEU A 8 -17.11 30.52 8.42
N LYS A 9 -17.89 31.23 9.22
CA LYS A 9 -19.35 31.04 9.28
C LYS A 9 -20.05 31.54 8.02
N GLU A 10 -19.58 32.63 7.44
CA GLU A 10 -20.11 33.17 6.18
C GLU A 10 -19.75 32.27 5.00
N LEU A 11 -18.53 31.72 4.97
CA LEU A 11 -18.09 30.74 3.94
C LEU A 11 -18.89 29.42 4.02
N ALA A 12 -19.15 28.90 5.21
CA ALA A 12 -19.95 27.69 5.41
C ALA A 12 -21.41 27.86 5.00
N MET A 13 -21.99 29.06 5.16
CA MET A 13 -23.34 29.36 4.71
C MET A 13 -23.43 29.47 3.17
N VAL A 14 -22.40 30.00 2.51
CA VAL A 14 -22.34 30.10 1.03
C VAL A 14 -22.20 28.74 0.38
N SER A 15 -21.36 27.85 0.93
CA SER A 15 -21.18 26.49 0.39
C SER A 15 -22.42 25.60 0.59
N ALA A 16 -23.14 25.74 1.70
CA ALA A 16 -24.38 25.00 1.93
C ALA A 16 -25.54 25.47 1.03
N ALA A 17 -25.58 26.75 0.67
CA ALA A 17 -26.62 27.31 -0.20
C ALA A 17 -26.44 26.95 -1.69
N ALA A 18 -25.19 26.77 -2.16
CA ALA A 18 -24.88 26.47 -3.55
C ALA A 18 -25.29 25.03 -3.97
N VAL A 19 -25.48 24.13 -3.02
CA VAL A 19 -25.86 22.73 -3.27
C VAL A 19 -27.39 22.52 -3.34
N VAL A 20 -28.21 23.46 -2.83
CA VAL A 20 -29.64 23.18 -2.60
C VAL A 20 -30.60 23.87 -3.58
N ALA A 21 -30.30 25.00 -4.16
CA ALA A 21 -31.12 25.61 -5.24
C ALA A 21 -30.45 26.83 -5.89
N PRO A 22 -30.16 26.82 -7.20
CA PRO A 22 -29.57 27.96 -7.90
C PRO A 22 -30.43 29.25 -7.90
N ASP A 23 -31.75 29.12 -7.76
CA ASP A 23 -32.70 30.24 -7.85
C ASP A 23 -32.90 30.99 -6.50
N ILE A 24 -32.46 30.45 -5.38
CA ILE A 24 -32.58 31.10 -4.05
C ILE A 24 -31.38 32.01 -3.77
N VAL A 25 -30.22 31.74 -4.34
CA VAL A 25 -28.98 32.51 -4.13
C VAL A 25 -29.07 33.91 -4.76
N ALA A 26 -29.89 34.10 -5.79
CA ALA A 26 -30.07 35.38 -6.49
C ALA A 26 -30.85 36.45 -5.69
N LYS A 27 -31.46 36.11 -4.56
CA LYS A 27 -32.35 37.00 -3.83
C LYS A 27 -31.93 37.37 -2.40
N SER A 28 -30.86 36.85 -1.84
CA SER A 28 -30.60 36.98 -0.39
C SER A 28 -29.22 37.44 0.08
N SER A 29 -28.28 37.89 -0.75
CA SER A 29 -27.04 38.41 -0.20
C SER A 29 -26.34 39.44 -1.08
N ASN A 30 -25.98 40.57 -0.49
CA ASN A 30 -24.96 41.51 -0.96
C ASN A 30 -23.53 40.92 -0.90
N VAL A 31 -23.34 39.63 -1.18
CA VAL A 31 -22.00 39.05 -1.30
C VAL A 31 -21.52 39.35 -2.72
N ASN A 32 -20.53 40.25 -2.82
CA ASN A 32 -19.93 40.65 -4.05
C ASN A 32 -19.30 39.42 -4.75
N GLU A 33 -19.72 39.12 -5.96
CA GLU A 33 -19.20 38.01 -6.80
C GLU A 33 -17.66 38.02 -6.88
N LYS A 34 -17.05 39.19 -6.81
CA LYS A 34 -15.60 39.38 -6.73
C LYS A 34 -15.00 38.79 -5.44
N THR A 35 -15.66 38.97 -4.29
CA THR A 35 -15.21 38.43 -3.00
C THR A 35 -15.30 36.91 -2.96
N VAL A 36 -16.32 36.32 -3.59
CA VAL A 36 -16.43 34.86 -3.72
C VAL A 36 -15.32 34.30 -4.61
N ARG A 37 -15.07 34.92 -5.75
CA ARG A 37 -13.99 34.51 -6.67
C ARG A 37 -12.60 34.68 -6.03
N GLU A 38 -12.37 35.73 -5.26
CA GLU A 38 -11.10 35.92 -4.51
C GLU A 38 -10.95 34.87 -3.40
N ALA A 39 -12.02 34.50 -2.69
CA ALA A 39 -12.00 33.45 -1.67
C ALA A 39 -11.77 32.05 -2.26
N VAL A 40 -12.38 31.76 -3.44
CA VAL A 40 -12.15 30.51 -4.16
C VAL A 40 -10.69 30.45 -4.66
N ARG A 41 -10.18 31.52 -5.26
CA ARG A 41 -8.75 31.58 -5.68
C ARG A 41 -7.79 31.41 -4.51
N ALA A 42 -8.04 32.09 -3.38
CA ALA A 42 -7.20 31.97 -2.19
C ALA A 42 -7.22 30.54 -1.61
N ALA A 43 -8.38 29.84 -1.69
CA ALA A 43 -8.47 28.45 -1.32
C ALA A 43 -7.72 27.54 -2.30
N ASP A 44 -7.83 27.81 -3.61
CA ASP A 44 -7.09 27.08 -4.64
C ASP A 44 -5.59 27.30 -4.52
N ASP A 45 -5.14 28.54 -4.30
CA ASP A 45 -3.71 28.88 -4.08
C ASP A 45 -3.16 28.19 -2.81
N PHE A 46 -3.94 28.12 -1.73
CA PHE A 46 -3.57 27.41 -0.52
C PHE A 46 -3.45 25.90 -0.76
N MET A 47 -4.39 25.31 -1.49
CA MET A 47 -4.34 23.90 -1.87
C MET A 47 -3.17 23.60 -2.82
N ILE A 48 -2.86 24.48 -3.76
CA ILE A 48 -1.72 24.35 -4.70
C ILE A 48 -0.37 24.36 -3.95
N VAL A 49 -0.21 25.20 -2.93
CA VAL A 49 1.03 25.25 -2.14
C VAL A 49 1.24 23.95 -1.36
N GLU A 50 0.17 23.32 -0.83
CA GLU A 50 0.29 22.03 -0.13
C GLU A 50 0.51 20.84 -1.06
N ARG A 51 0.02 20.88 -2.30
CA ARG A 51 0.11 19.79 -3.30
C ARG A 51 1.53 19.35 -3.66
N LYS A 52 2.53 20.20 -3.43
CA LYS A 52 3.93 19.91 -3.80
C LYS A 52 4.72 19.11 -2.76
N ASN A 53 4.15 18.83 -1.61
CA ASN A 53 4.87 18.28 -0.46
C ASN A 53 4.66 16.80 -0.20
N ALA A 54 3.77 16.12 -0.94
CA ALA A 54 3.49 14.69 -0.78
C ALA A 54 4.18 13.87 -1.88
N LEU A 55 4.60 12.65 -1.52
CA LEU A 55 5.11 11.66 -2.46
C LEU A 55 3.92 10.99 -3.17
N PRO A 56 3.83 11.00 -4.52
CA PRO A 56 2.72 10.35 -5.19
C PRO A 56 2.79 8.81 -5.07
N ILE A 57 1.64 8.17 -4.95
CA ILE A 57 1.53 6.71 -4.99
C ILE A 57 1.75 6.26 -6.44
N THR A 58 2.76 5.43 -6.66
CA THR A 58 3.08 4.87 -7.98
C THR A 58 3.03 3.35 -8.03
N GLY A 59 2.66 2.71 -6.92
CA GLY A 59 2.46 1.26 -6.87
C GLY A 59 1.33 0.86 -5.94
N THR A 60 0.76 -0.32 -6.16
CA THR A 60 -0.27 -0.88 -5.29
C THR A 60 -0.21 -2.39 -5.22
N PHE A 61 -0.62 -2.95 -4.09
CA PHE A 61 -0.92 -4.37 -4.00
C PHE A 61 -2.23 -4.71 -4.73
N LEU A 62 -2.35 -5.97 -5.15
CA LEU A 62 -3.56 -6.62 -5.65
C LEU A 62 -3.85 -7.78 -4.71
N ASP A 63 -5.02 -7.80 -4.10
CA ASP A 63 -5.40 -8.83 -3.12
C ASP A 63 -6.80 -9.41 -3.36
N GLU A 64 -6.85 -10.67 -3.78
CA GLU A 64 -8.05 -11.49 -3.88
C GLU A 64 -7.89 -12.82 -3.11
N ILE A 65 -6.92 -12.88 -2.17
CA ILE A 65 -6.57 -14.15 -1.50
C ILE A 65 -6.54 -14.03 0.02
N SER A 66 -6.34 -12.84 0.59
CA SER A 66 -6.27 -12.67 2.04
C SER A 66 -7.62 -12.94 2.70
N HIS A 67 -7.59 -13.42 3.93
CA HIS A 67 -8.78 -13.84 4.67
C HIS A 67 -9.40 -12.74 5.53
N ASP A 68 -8.72 -11.62 5.68
CA ASP A 68 -9.06 -10.53 6.60
C ASP A 68 -9.65 -9.30 5.93
N ILE A 69 -9.72 -9.30 4.59
CA ILE A 69 -10.45 -8.32 3.80
C ILE A 69 -11.54 -9.01 2.96
N PRO A 70 -12.67 -8.35 2.67
CA PRO A 70 -13.72 -8.94 1.86
C PRO A 70 -13.28 -9.06 0.40
N HIS A 71 -13.53 -10.21 -0.21
CA HIS A 71 -13.27 -10.38 -1.65
C HIS A 71 -14.25 -9.55 -2.48
N GLN A 72 -13.75 -8.93 -3.53
CA GLN A 72 -14.59 -8.16 -4.45
C GLN A 72 -15.35 -9.04 -5.44
N ASN A 73 -14.90 -10.27 -5.64
CA ASN A 73 -15.46 -11.22 -6.62
C ASN A 73 -15.53 -10.63 -8.04
N TRP A 74 -14.51 -9.87 -8.42
CA TRP A 74 -14.43 -9.24 -9.73
C TRP A 74 -14.03 -10.22 -10.82
N GLY A 75 -14.65 -10.07 -12.00
CA GLY A 75 -14.21 -10.71 -13.23
C GLY A 75 -13.23 -9.83 -14.01
N VAL A 76 -12.83 -10.33 -15.20
CA VAL A 76 -11.84 -9.66 -16.07
C VAL A 76 -12.23 -8.21 -16.41
N GLN A 77 -13.53 -7.93 -16.63
CA GLN A 77 -13.97 -6.58 -16.99
C GLN A 77 -13.80 -5.56 -15.87
N GLN A 78 -14.06 -5.96 -14.64
CA GLN A 78 -13.88 -5.11 -13.47
C GLN A 78 -12.38 -4.89 -13.19
N TRP A 79 -11.57 -5.92 -13.27
CA TRP A 79 -10.12 -5.80 -13.15
C TRP A 79 -9.52 -4.93 -14.26
N ASP A 80 -9.97 -5.07 -15.50
CA ASP A 80 -9.53 -4.20 -16.60
C ASP A 80 -9.86 -2.72 -16.35
N ALA A 81 -11.06 -2.44 -15.85
CA ALA A 81 -11.44 -1.08 -15.47
C ALA A 81 -10.59 -0.55 -14.29
N ASP A 82 -10.25 -1.42 -13.34
CA ASP A 82 -9.45 -1.04 -12.18
C ASP A 82 -8.00 -0.72 -12.55
N PHE A 83 -7.36 -1.54 -13.39
CA PHE A 83 -6.03 -1.24 -13.94
C PHE A 83 -6.00 0.09 -14.70
N ARG A 84 -7.06 0.40 -15.44
CA ARG A 84 -7.21 1.70 -16.11
C ARG A 84 -7.29 2.85 -15.11
N ASN A 85 -8.04 2.69 -14.02
CA ASN A 85 -8.16 3.69 -12.96
C ASN A 85 -6.83 3.87 -12.19
N MET A 86 -6.09 2.79 -11.94
CA MET A 86 -4.73 2.85 -11.38
C MET A 86 -3.81 3.66 -12.29
N LYS A 87 -3.76 3.34 -13.59
CA LYS A 87 -2.94 4.05 -14.57
C LYS A 87 -3.29 5.53 -14.65
N ALA A 88 -4.57 5.88 -14.54
CA ALA A 88 -5.05 7.26 -14.61
C ALA A 88 -4.57 8.15 -13.46
N ILE A 89 -4.13 7.58 -12.34
CA ILE A 89 -3.55 8.33 -11.21
C ILE A 89 -2.03 8.16 -11.09
N GLY A 90 -1.37 7.57 -12.10
CA GLY A 90 0.07 7.43 -12.14
C GLY A 90 0.63 6.16 -11.49
N ILE A 91 -0.19 5.18 -11.14
CA ILE A 91 0.30 3.87 -10.71
C ILE A 91 0.90 3.15 -11.92
N ASP A 92 2.16 2.79 -11.81
CA ASP A 92 2.95 2.08 -12.83
C ASP A 92 3.39 0.68 -12.38
N THR A 93 3.14 0.35 -11.12
CA THR A 93 3.59 -0.90 -10.51
C THR A 93 2.43 -1.58 -9.78
N VAL A 94 2.17 -2.82 -10.10
CA VAL A 94 1.20 -3.66 -9.40
C VAL A 94 1.91 -4.86 -8.77
N ILE A 95 1.48 -5.25 -7.58
CA ILE A 95 2.14 -6.25 -6.75
C ILE A 95 1.10 -7.26 -6.32
N MET A 96 1.19 -8.49 -6.76
CA MET A 96 0.36 -9.55 -6.18
C MET A 96 0.77 -9.76 -4.73
N ILE A 97 -0.16 -9.64 -3.77
CA ILE A 97 0.18 -9.72 -2.34
C ILE A 97 0.76 -11.08 -1.97
N ARG A 98 0.20 -12.15 -2.51
CA ARG A 98 0.67 -13.52 -2.38
C ARG A 98 0.04 -14.41 -3.46
N SER A 99 0.76 -15.41 -3.91
CA SER A 99 0.27 -16.36 -4.91
C SER A 99 -0.69 -17.41 -4.35
N GLY A 100 -0.80 -17.47 -3.05
CA GLY A 100 -1.74 -18.31 -2.33
C GLY A 100 -1.62 -18.09 -0.83
N TYR A 101 -2.71 -18.41 -0.13
CA TYR A 101 -2.78 -18.42 1.33
C TYR A 101 -3.38 -19.73 1.82
N ARG A 102 -2.59 -20.49 2.59
CA ARG A 102 -2.95 -21.83 3.05
C ARG A 102 -3.31 -22.72 1.87
N LYS A 103 -4.58 -23.12 1.73
CA LYS A 103 -5.05 -24.01 0.66
C LYS A 103 -5.61 -23.28 -0.57
N PHE A 104 -5.80 -21.97 -0.51
CA PHE A 104 -6.30 -21.18 -1.63
C PHE A 104 -5.12 -20.63 -2.44
N ILE A 105 -5.12 -20.83 -3.75
CA ILE A 105 -4.06 -20.43 -4.66
C ILE A 105 -4.64 -19.65 -5.85
N THR A 106 -3.82 -18.81 -6.47
CA THR A 106 -4.23 -17.87 -7.52
C THR A 106 -3.96 -18.37 -8.94
N TYR A 107 -3.20 -19.45 -9.08
CA TYR A 107 -2.85 -20.06 -10.37
C TYR A 107 -2.82 -21.59 -10.25
N ASP A 108 -2.84 -22.29 -11.38
CA ASP A 108 -2.84 -23.75 -11.43
C ASP A 108 -1.43 -24.32 -11.16
N SER A 109 -1.03 -24.37 -9.89
CA SER A 109 0.25 -24.92 -9.44
C SER A 109 0.17 -26.43 -9.28
N PRO A 110 0.82 -27.25 -10.12
CA PRO A 110 0.91 -28.70 -9.94
C PRO A 110 1.48 -29.09 -8.58
N TYR A 111 2.51 -28.36 -8.12
CA TYR A 111 3.15 -28.63 -6.83
C TYR A 111 2.20 -28.42 -5.65
N LEU A 112 1.59 -27.24 -5.55
CA LEU A 112 0.70 -26.89 -4.44
C LEU A 112 -0.59 -27.72 -4.45
N ILE A 113 -1.14 -28.03 -5.63
CA ILE A 113 -2.29 -28.93 -5.77
C ILE A 113 -1.92 -30.35 -5.31
N GLY A 114 -0.73 -30.84 -5.66
CA GLY A 114 -0.19 -32.10 -5.16
C GLY A 114 -0.04 -32.14 -3.64
N LYS A 115 0.12 -30.99 -2.98
CA LYS A 115 0.13 -30.83 -1.53
C LYS A 115 -1.26 -30.62 -0.90
N GLY A 116 -2.31 -30.64 -1.72
CA GLY A 116 -3.71 -30.56 -1.24
C GLY A 116 -4.30 -29.15 -1.25
N CYS A 117 -3.69 -28.20 -1.97
CA CYS A 117 -4.31 -26.90 -2.24
C CYS A 117 -5.47 -27.07 -3.24
N TYR A 118 -6.45 -26.15 -3.15
CA TYR A 118 -7.59 -26.15 -4.04
C TYR A 118 -7.20 -25.57 -5.42
N ARG A 119 -7.58 -26.28 -6.48
CA ARG A 119 -7.41 -25.77 -7.84
C ARG A 119 -8.26 -24.51 -8.02
N PRO A 120 -7.69 -23.39 -8.49
CA PRO A 120 -8.46 -22.17 -8.73
C PRO A 120 -9.43 -22.38 -9.91
N THR A 121 -10.55 -21.65 -9.90
CA THR A 121 -11.58 -21.73 -10.96
C THR A 121 -11.10 -21.04 -12.27
N TYR A 122 -10.18 -20.12 -12.16
CA TYR A 122 -9.49 -19.45 -13.27
C TYR A 122 -8.12 -18.98 -12.80
N ASP A 123 -7.24 -18.74 -13.77
CA ASP A 123 -5.87 -18.30 -13.51
C ASP A 123 -5.81 -16.78 -13.28
N LEU A 124 -5.81 -16.38 -12.01
CA LEU A 124 -5.75 -14.97 -11.61
C LEU A 124 -4.37 -14.36 -11.92
N LEU A 125 -3.29 -15.14 -11.84
CA LEU A 125 -1.95 -14.69 -12.16
C LEU A 125 -1.81 -14.34 -13.65
N GLU A 126 -2.28 -15.22 -14.54
CA GLU A 126 -2.27 -14.95 -15.98
C GLU A 126 -3.11 -13.72 -16.34
N MET A 127 -4.27 -13.55 -15.69
CA MET A 127 -5.12 -12.37 -15.89
C MET A 127 -4.40 -11.09 -15.48
N PHE A 128 -3.80 -11.03 -14.30
CA PHE A 128 -3.10 -9.85 -13.82
C PHE A 128 -1.88 -9.51 -14.67
N LEU A 129 -1.10 -10.50 -15.09
CA LEU A 129 0.04 -10.30 -16.01
C LEU A 129 -0.41 -9.78 -17.37
N THR A 130 -1.49 -10.35 -17.93
CA THR A 130 -2.08 -9.87 -19.18
C THR A 130 -2.54 -8.40 -19.08
N LEU A 131 -3.19 -8.03 -17.97
CA LEU A 131 -3.61 -6.64 -17.74
C LEU A 131 -2.40 -5.72 -17.52
N ALA A 132 -1.39 -6.16 -16.78
CA ALA A 132 -0.16 -5.39 -16.58
C ALA A 132 0.58 -5.16 -17.93
N ASP A 133 0.67 -6.18 -18.80
CA ASP A 133 1.19 -6.05 -20.15
C ASP A 133 0.39 -5.04 -20.99
N LYS A 134 -0.95 -5.10 -20.91
CA LYS A 134 -1.87 -4.20 -21.64
C LYS A 134 -1.70 -2.74 -21.25
N TYR A 135 -1.55 -2.46 -19.95
CA TYR A 135 -1.44 -1.10 -19.43
C TYR A 135 0.00 -0.61 -19.26
N ASP A 136 0.98 -1.39 -19.71
CA ASP A 136 2.40 -1.10 -19.56
C ASP A 136 2.77 -0.76 -18.11
N MET A 137 2.48 -1.71 -17.23
CA MET A 137 2.76 -1.67 -15.80
C MET A 137 3.79 -2.73 -15.43
N LYS A 138 4.59 -2.46 -14.40
CA LYS A 138 5.48 -3.44 -13.78
C LYS A 138 4.67 -4.34 -12.87
N PHE A 139 4.88 -5.65 -12.96
CA PHE A 139 4.26 -6.64 -12.10
C PHE A 139 5.30 -7.29 -11.19
N TYR A 140 5.03 -7.28 -9.89
CA TYR A 140 5.82 -8.03 -8.91
C TYR A 140 5.00 -9.20 -8.38
N PHE A 141 5.58 -10.39 -8.45
CA PHE A 141 4.93 -11.61 -8.02
C PHE A 141 5.15 -11.83 -6.52
N GLY A 142 4.06 -11.93 -5.74
CA GLY A 142 4.11 -12.28 -4.33
C GLY A 142 4.17 -13.78 -4.09
N LEU A 143 5.10 -14.19 -3.25
CA LEU A 143 5.35 -15.59 -2.95
C LEU A 143 4.17 -16.25 -2.20
N TYR A 144 4.18 -17.56 -2.12
CA TYR A 144 3.16 -18.35 -1.43
C TYR A 144 3.32 -18.22 0.10
N ASP A 145 2.19 -18.09 0.80
CA ASP A 145 2.08 -18.09 2.25
C ASP A 145 1.35 -19.36 2.70
N SER A 146 2.09 -20.31 3.27
CA SER A 146 1.53 -21.57 3.76
C SER A 146 0.67 -21.40 5.01
N GLY A 147 0.74 -20.27 5.67
CA GLY A 147 0.13 -19.99 6.97
C GLY A 147 0.90 -20.55 8.17
N ARG A 148 1.94 -21.38 7.95
CA ARG A 148 2.71 -22.00 9.04
C ARG A 148 3.50 -20.99 9.85
N TYR A 149 4.00 -19.94 9.19
CA TYR A 149 4.66 -18.86 9.87
C TYR A 149 3.78 -18.23 10.95
N TRP A 150 2.53 -17.95 10.62
CA TRP A 150 1.55 -17.37 11.56
C TRP A 150 1.27 -18.27 12.76
N ASP A 151 1.26 -19.59 12.53
CA ASP A 151 0.99 -20.57 13.58
C ASP A 151 2.22 -20.86 14.47
N THR A 152 3.46 -20.69 13.93
CA THR A 152 4.70 -21.13 14.60
C THR A 152 5.65 -20.00 15.00
N GLY A 153 5.49 -18.82 14.41
CA GLY A 153 6.42 -17.70 14.54
C GLY A 153 7.79 -17.93 13.87
N ASP A 154 7.89 -18.87 12.92
CA ASP A 154 9.14 -19.24 12.25
C ASP A 154 8.99 -19.15 10.73
N LEU A 155 9.62 -18.14 10.12
CA LEU A 155 9.50 -17.87 8.69
C LEU A 155 10.20 -18.92 7.81
N THR A 156 11.09 -19.73 8.36
CA THR A 156 11.79 -20.77 7.57
C THR A 156 10.86 -21.85 7.00
N TRP A 157 9.65 -21.98 7.54
CA TRP A 157 8.64 -22.88 6.99
C TRP A 157 8.22 -22.55 5.56
N GLU A 158 8.38 -21.29 5.15
CA GLU A 158 7.97 -20.82 3.83
C GLU A 158 9.03 -21.12 2.73
N ILE A 159 10.28 -21.48 3.10
CA ILE A 159 11.39 -21.63 2.16
C ILE A 159 11.13 -22.77 1.16
N GLU A 160 10.80 -23.97 1.65
CA GLU A 160 10.74 -25.16 0.80
C GLU A 160 9.62 -25.10 -0.23
N ASP A 161 8.42 -24.67 0.17
CA ASP A 161 7.29 -24.56 -0.76
C ASP A 161 7.56 -23.47 -1.81
N ASN A 162 8.18 -22.36 -1.40
CA ASN A 162 8.49 -21.27 -2.31
C ASN A 162 9.61 -21.60 -3.31
N LYS A 163 10.51 -22.52 -3.02
CA LYS A 163 11.46 -23.00 -4.04
C LYS A 163 10.74 -23.53 -5.29
N HIS A 164 9.73 -24.36 -5.08
CA HIS A 164 8.96 -24.91 -6.18
C HIS A 164 8.07 -23.86 -6.86
N VAL A 165 7.42 -22.99 -6.08
CA VAL A 165 6.57 -21.91 -6.58
C VAL A 165 7.38 -20.95 -7.48
N ILE A 166 8.58 -20.53 -7.05
CA ILE A 166 9.45 -19.61 -7.79
C ILE A 166 9.82 -20.23 -9.15
N GLU A 167 10.21 -21.49 -9.17
CA GLU A 167 10.57 -22.20 -10.42
C GLU A 167 9.37 -22.35 -11.36
N GLU A 168 8.22 -22.83 -10.84
CA GLU A 168 6.99 -22.98 -11.63
C GLU A 168 6.55 -21.65 -12.26
N VAL A 169 6.54 -20.60 -11.47
CA VAL A 169 6.05 -19.28 -11.93
C VAL A 169 7.00 -18.66 -12.95
N TRP A 170 8.31 -18.75 -12.73
CA TRP A 170 9.25 -18.23 -13.71
C TRP A 170 9.15 -18.98 -15.05
N GLN A 171 9.09 -20.29 -15.03
CA GLN A 171 8.97 -21.12 -16.24
C GLN A 171 7.62 -20.97 -16.94
N GLY A 172 6.54 -20.88 -16.16
CA GLY A 172 5.18 -20.83 -16.69
C GLY A 172 4.74 -19.44 -17.13
N TYR A 173 5.19 -18.39 -16.47
CA TYR A 173 4.67 -17.02 -16.62
C TYR A 173 5.78 -15.98 -16.80
N GLY A 174 6.78 -15.94 -15.93
CA GLY A 174 7.74 -14.85 -15.84
C GLY A 174 8.45 -14.53 -17.14
N SER A 175 8.91 -15.56 -17.86
CA SER A 175 9.62 -15.40 -19.12
C SER A 175 8.72 -15.02 -20.32
N ARG A 176 7.38 -15.10 -20.18
CA ARG A 176 6.41 -14.83 -21.25
C ARG A 176 5.82 -13.42 -21.22
N HIS A 177 5.81 -12.80 -20.06
CA HIS A 177 5.17 -11.49 -19.84
C HIS A 177 6.22 -10.40 -19.65
N LYS A 178 6.19 -9.38 -20.50
CA LYS A 178 7.09 -8.22 -20.43
C LYS A 178 6.90 -7.40 -19.15
N SER A 179 5.72 -7.48 -18.54
CA SER A 179 5.37 -6.81 -17.29
C SER A 179 5.99 -7.45 -16.06
N PHE A 180 6.42 -8.73 -16.13
CA PHE A 180 7.02 -9.40 -14.98
C PHE A 180 8.36 -8.72 -14.63
N ALA A 181 8.35 -7.90 -13.59
CA ALA A 181 9.44 -6.98 -13.25
C ALA A 181 10.22 -7.36 -11.99
N GLY A 182 9.73 -8.31 -11.21
CA GLY A 182 10.39 -8.69 -9.96
C GLY A 182 9.53 -9.55 -9.04
N TRP A 183 10.00 -9.69 -7.80
CA TRP A 183 9.45 -10.59 -6.81
C TRP A 183 9.15 -9.85 -5.51
N TYR A 184 8.02 -10.15 -4.91
CA TYR A 184 7.67 -9.74 -3.57
C TYR A 184 7.76 -10.95 -2.63
N ILE A 185 8.67 -10.89 -1.66
CA ILE A 185 8.79 -11.93 -0.63
C ILE A 185 7.74 -11.64 0.44
N SER A 186 6.63 -12.36 0.39
CA SER A 186 5.38 -12.05 1.09
C SER A 186 5.39 -12.33 2.60
N GLY A 187 6.53 -12.70 3.19
CA GLY A 187 6.64 -12.89 4.63
C GLY A 187 6.52 -11.56 5.39
N GLU A 188 5.44 -11.38 6.11
CA GLU A 188 5.23 -10.17 6.92
C GLU A 188 5.86 -10.33 8.31
N ILE A 189 6.78 -9.43 8.64
CA ILE A 189 7.43 -9.33 9.95
C ILE A 189 7.44 -7.88 10.42
N SER A 190 7.59 -7.67 11.72
CA SER A 190 7.76 -6.33 12.30
C SER A 190 9.13 -6.14 12.96
N ARG A 191 9.77 -7.24 13.31
CA ARG A 191 11.00 -7.28 14.09
C ARG A 191 11.82 -8.51 13.68
N ALA A 192 12.96 -8.71 14.31
CA ALA A 192 13.77 -9.92 14.18
C ALA A 192 12.94 -11.15 14.61
N THR A 193 12.26 -11.73 13.63
CA THR A 193 11.46 -12.95 13.79
C THR A 193 12.35 -14.16 13.57
N ARG A 194 12.03 -15.27 14.24
CA ARG A 194 12.80 -16.50 14.11
C ARG A 194 12.91 -16.94 12.65
N GLY A 195 14.14 -17.06 12.18
CA GLY A 195 14.45 -17.49 10.83
C GLY A 195 14.20 -16.45 9.74
N ALA A 196 13.83 -15.20 10.05
CA ALA A 196 13.48 -14.18 9.05
C ALA A 196 14.65 -13.87 8.10
N ILE A 197 15.84 -13.59 8.62
CA ILE A 197 17.02 -13.30 7.80
C ILE A 197 17.31 -14.45 6.86
N ARG A 198 17.34 -15.70 7.37
CA ARG A 198 17.55 -16.88 6.54
C ARG A 198 16.48 -17.05 5.48
N ALA A 199 15.20 -16.87 5.84
CA ALA A 199 14.10 -17.05 4.90
C ALA A 199 14.13 -16.01 3.79
N PHE A 200 14.32 -14.73 4.12
CA PHE A 200 14.44 -13.67 3.12
C PHE A 200 15.66 -13.86 2.23
N HIS A 201 16.80 -14.23 2.81
CA HIS A 201 18.01 -14.49 2.05
C HIS A 201 17.85 -15.68 1.07
N ASP A 202 17.37 -16.84 1.57
CA ASP A 202 17.27 -18.05 0.75
C ASP A 202 16.24 -17.88 -0.38
N MET A 203 15.06 -17.29 -0.07
CA MET A 203 14.01 -17.03 -1.07
C MET A 203 14.44 -15.92 -2.05
N GLY A 204 15.03 -14.81 -1.55
CA GLY A 204 15.52 -13.72 -2.40
C GLY A 204 16.60 -14.17 -3.36
N LYS A 205 17.56 -14.97 -2.87
CA LYS A 205 18.61 -15.55 -3.70
C LYS A 205 18.02 -16.42 -4.81
N GLN A 206 17.06 -17.28 -4.49
CA GLN A 206 16.44 -18.14 -5.48
C GLN A 206 15.65 -17.35 -6.52
N CYS A 207 14.89 -16.32 -6.11
CA CYS A 207 14.20 -15.42 -7.03
C CYS A 207 15.18 -14.82 -8.06
N LYS A 208 16.32 -14.32 -7.59
CA LYS A 208 17.36 -13.75 -8.46
C LYS A 208 18.00 -14.80 -9.35
N ASP A 209 18.36 -15.96 -8.80
CA ASP A 209 19.02 -17.04 -9.55
C ASP A 209 18.18 -17.52 -10.73
N VAL A 210 16.87 -17.75 -10.54
CA VAL A 210 16.01 -18.28 -11.63
C VAL A 210 15.65 -17.22 -12.66
N SER A 211 15.57 -15.94 -12.27
CA SER A 211 15.12 -14.85 -13.14
C SER A 211 16.24 -14.01 -13.75
N GLY A 212 17.50 -14.39 -13.54
CA GLY A 212 18.64 -13.64 -14.05
C GLY A 212 18.85 -12.30 -13.36
N GLY A 213 18.49 -12.21 -12.08
CA GLY A 213 18.74 -11.03 -11.24
C GLY A 213 17.60 -10.02 -11.19
N LEU A 214 16.35 -10.39 -11.49
CA LEU A 214 15.21 -9.48 -11.29
C LEU A 214 15.11 -9.04 -9.83
N PRO A 215 14.70 -7.78 -9.59
CA PRO A 215 14.65 -7.22 -8.24
C PRO A 215 13.66 -7.93 -7.33
N THR A 216 13.99 -7.93 -6.05
CA THR A 216 13.17 -8.45 -4.97
C THR A 216 12.86 -7.36 -3.96
N PHE A 217 11.72 -7.44 -3.28
CA PHE A 217 11.44 -6.55 -2.16
C PHE A 217 10.61 -7.24 -1.06
N ILE A 218 10.61 -6.62 0.12
CA ILE A 218 9.83 -7.00 1.30
C ILE A 218 8.94 -5.84 1.75
N SER A 219 7.83 -6.15 2.46
CA SER A 219 6.93 -5.12 3.01
C SER A 219 6.55 -5.44 4.46
N PRO A 220 7.49 -5.24 5.40
CA PRO A 220 7.26 -5.45 6.82
C PRO A 220 6.46 -4.31 7.44
N TRP A 221 5.85 -4.54 8.63
CA TRP A 221 5.23 -3.46 9.39
C TRP A 221 6.15 -2.91 10.49
N ILE A 222 5.79 -1.74 11.02
CA ILE A 222 6.48 -1.10 12.14
C ILE A 222 5.62 -1.26 13.39
N ASP A 223 6.19 -1.74 14.50
CA ASP A 223 5.49 -1.88 15.79
C ASP A 223 5.45 -0.56 16.58
N GLY A 224 4.80 0.47 16.03
CA GLY A 224 4.60 1.74 16.69
C GLY A 224 3.47 1.73 17.72
N LYS A 225 3.13 2.89 18.26
CA LYS A 225 2.10 3.06 19.31
C LYS A 225 0.72 2.53 18.92
N LYS A 226 0.33 2.57 17.65
CA LYS A 226 -0.95 2.04 17.21
C LYS A 226 -1.05 0.53 17.25
N ALA A 227 0.05 -0.20 17.12
CA ALA A 227 0.07 -1.65 17.26
C ALA A 227 -0.43 -2.10 18.63
N VAL A 228 -0.05 -1.37 19.68
CA VAL A 228 -0.42 -1.65 21.07
C VAL A 228 -1.75 -1.03 21.48
N MET A 229 -2.26 -0.04 20.73
CA MET A 229 -3.54 0.60 20.98
C MET A 229 -4.71 -0.05 20.24
N ALA A 230 -4.44 -0.97 19.32
CA ALA A 230 -5.47 -1.64 18.53
C ALA A 230 -6.47 -2.37 19.45
N SER A 231 -7.76 -2.26 19.12
CA SER A 231 -8.82 -2.95 19.84
C SER A 231 -8.53 -4.46 19.89
N GLY A 232 -8.41 -5.02 21.09
CA GLY A 232 -8.08 -6.43 21.33
C GLY A 232 -6.58 -6.72 21.49
N SER A 233 -5.69 -5.72 21.41
CA SER A 233 -4.30 -5.90 21.83
C SER A 233 -4.22 -6.06 23.34
N ALA A 234 -3.47 -7.07 23.79
CA ALA A 234 -3.12 -7.23 25.21
C ALA A 234 -1.86 -6.43 25.59
N LEU A 235 -1.22 -5.78 24.61
CA LEU A 235 0.00 -5.01 24.79
C LEU A 235 -0.30 -3.61 25.34
N THR A 236 0.64 -3.05 26.07
CA THR A 236 0.58 -1.67 26.59
C THR A 236 1.35 -0.70 25.69
N LYS A 237 1.19 0.61 25.87
CA LYS A 237 1.96 1.62 25.11
C LYS A 237 3.47 1.52 25.31
N GLU A 238 3.89 1.02 26.45
CA GLU A 238 5.29 0.81 26.80
C GLU A 238 5.92 -0.36 26.03
N GLU A 239 5.09 -1.22 25.45
CA GLU A 239 5.52 -2.35 24.62
C GLU A 239 5.64 -1.98 23.13
N ALA A 240 5.26 -0.75 22.74
CA ALA A 240 5.60 -0.21 21.44
C ALA A 240 7.11 -0.12 21.27
N VAL A 241 7.60 -0.49 20.10
CA VAL A 241 9.04 -0.43 19.80
C VAL A 241 9.47 1.03 19.72
N SER A 242 10.52 1.39 20.45
CA SER A 242 11.15 2.69 20.29
C SER A 242 11.86 2.81 18.95
N VAL A 243 12.01 4.03 18.43
CA VAL A 243 12.75 4.29 17.19
C VAL A 243 14.16 3.70 17.24
N ALA A 244 14.86 3.82 18.37
CA ALA A 244 16.22 3.26 18.56
C ALA A 244 16.23 1.72 18.56
N GLN A 245 15.20 1.09 19.12
CA GLN A 245 15.05 -0.36 19.08
C GLN A 245 14.77 -0.84 17.65
N HIS A 246 13.87 -0.17 16.93
CA HIS A 246 13.57 -0.44 15.54
C HIS A 246 14.84 -0.33 14.67
N GLU A 247 15.61 0.76 14.83
CA GLU A 247 16.87 0.95 14.10
C GLU A 247 17.83 -0.22 14.32
N LYS A 248 18.03 -0.62 15.57
CA LYS A 248 18.95 -1.71 15.92
C LYS A 248 18.52 -3.04 15.30
N GLU A 249 17.25 -3.38 15.39
CA GLU A 249 16.73 -4.67 14.89
C GLU A 249 16.73 -4.73 13.35
N TRP A 250 16.41 -3.64 12.69
CA TRP A 250 16.41 -3.56 11.23
C TRP A 250 17.80 -3.39 10.64
N ASP A 251 18.76 -2.83 11.38
CA ASP A 251 20.18 -2.83 10.99
C ASP A 251 20.71 -4.28 10.87
N GLU A 252 20.40 -5.14 11.85
CA GLU A 252 20.75 -6.56 11.81
C GLU A 252 20.07 -7.32 10.66
N ILE A 253 18.80 -7.03 10.42
CA ILE A 253 18.04 -7.69 9.32
C ILE A 253 18.62 -7.26 7.97
N PHE A 254 18.82 -5.97 7.74
CA PHE A 254 19.33 -5.47 6.46
C PHE A 254 20.74 -5.93 6.18
N ASP A 255 21.63 -6.00 7.22
CA ASP A 255 22.96 -6.59 7.07
C ASP A 255 22.91 -8.02 6.53
N GLY A 256 21.91 -8.80 6.94
CA GLY A 256 21.76 -10.20 6.54
C GLY A 256 21.03 -10.44 5.21
N ILE A 257 20.45 -9.41 4.54
CA ILE A 257 19.60 -9.61 3.35
C ILE A 257 19.89 -8.65 2.19
N HIS A 258 20.67 -7.60 2.38
CA HIS A 258 20.84 -6.52 1.39
C HIS A 258 21.46 -6.96 0.06
N ASP A 259 22.12 -8.10 0.02
CA ASP A 259 22.69 -8.68 -1.20
C ASP A 259 21.63 -9.39 -2.08
N VAL A 260 20.48 -9.73 -1.50
CA VAL A 260 19.39 -10.45 -2.16
C VAL A 260 18.04 -9.73 -2.13
N VAL A 261 17.90 -8.66 -1.35
CA VAL A 261 16.68 -7.80 -1.27
C VAL A 261 17.03 -6.39 -1.70
N ASP A 262 16.41 -5.91 -2.78
CA ASP A 262 16.73 -4.62 -3.40
C ASP A 262 15.92 -3.46 -2.82
N ALA A 263 14.76 -3.72 -2.23
CA ALA A 263 13.91 -2.69 -1.67
C ALA A 263 13.15 -3.15 -0.42
N CYS A 264 12.87 -2.21 0.48
CA CYS A 264 12.02 -2.42 1.64
C CYS A 264 10.90 -1.37 1.66
N ALA A 265 9.64 -1.85 1.70
CA ALA A 265 8.44 -1.02 1.72
C ALA A 265 7.73 -1.14 3.06
N PHE A 266 8.16 -0.37 4.07
CA PHE A 266 7.55 -0.45 5.39
C PHE A 266 6.07 -0.03 5.39
N GLN A 267 5.21 -0.87 6.00
CA GLN A 267 3.81 -0.58 6.27
C GLN A 267 3.69 0.41 7.42
N ASP A 268 2.92 1.46 7.23
CA ASP A 268 2.79 2.58 8.18
C ASP A 268 1.54 2.52 9.09
N GLY A 269 0.76 1.45 9.01
CA GLY A 269 -0.52 1.36 9.68
C GLY A 269 -0.46 1.30 11.21
N HIS A 270 0.66 0.87 11.77
CA HIS A 270 0.84 0.70 13.21
C HIS A 270 1.62 1.81 13.90
N ILE A 271 2.07 2.84 13.17
CA ILE A 271 2.68 4.03 13.76
C ILE A 271 1.69 5.19 13.86
N ASP A 272 1.79 5.99 14.90
CA ASP A 272 0.96 7.18 15.04
C ASP A 272 1.50 8.32 14.18
N TYR A 273 0.65 9.31 13.86
CA TYR A 273 1.03 10.41 12.95
C TYR A 273 2.16 11.28 13.53
N ASP A 274 2.32 11.33 14.85
CA ASP A 274 3.42 12.02 15.52
C ASP A 274 4.73 11.23 15.53
N GLU A 275 4.70 9.95 15.15
CA GLU A 275 5.88 9.07 15.05
C GLU A 275 6.43 8.96 13.62
N LEU A 276 5.65 9.35 12.59
CA LEU A 276 5.98 9.12 11.18
C LEU A 276 7.39 9.60 10.81
N ASP A 277 7.71 10.87 11.11
CA ASP A 277 8.99 11.45 10.70
C ASP A 277 10.17 10.69 11.29
N ALA A 278 10.10 10.33 12.59
CA ALA A 278 11.20 9.67 13.29
C ALA A 278 11.48 8.25 12.75
N PHE A 279 10.43 7.44 12.53
CA PHE A 279 10.60 6.11 11.95
C PHE A 279 11.03 6.17 10.48
N PHE A 280 10.46 7.10 9.70
CA PHE A 280 10.76 7.21 8.28
C PHE A 280 12.21 7.68 8.04
N GLU A 281 12.74 8.60 8.84
CA GLU A 281 14.15 9.00 8.78
C GLU A 281 15.09 7.83 9.07
N VAL A 282 14.76 6.99 10.06
CA VAL A 282 15.53 5.78 10.38
C VAL A 282 15.49 4.78 9.24
N ASN A 283 14.31 4.49 8.71
CA ASN A 283 14.16 3.54 7.60
C ASN A 283 14.96 3.98 6.36
N LYS A 284 14.90 5.26 6.00
CA LYS A 284 15.65 5.80 4.86
C LYS A 284 17.16 5.71 5.11
N ARG A 285 17.62 6.09 6.29
CA ARG A 285 19.03 6.02 6.66
C ARG A 285 19.59 4.59 6.62
N LEU A 286 18.80 3.61 7.09
CA LEU A 286 19.17 2.19 7.03
C LEU A 286 19.21 1.70 5.57
N ALA A 287 18.19 1.97 4.78
CA ALA A 287 18.15 1.58 3.38
C ALA A 287 19.35 2.16 2.60
N ASP A 288 19.66 3.45 2.81
CA ASP A 288 20.83 4.09 2.18
C ASP A 288 22.15 3.45 2.62
N ARG A 289 22.29 3.08 3.90
CA ARG A 289 23.48 2.40 4.42
C ARG A 289 23.78 1.10 3.69
N TYR A 290 22.74 0.34 3.39
CA TYR A 290 22.86 -0.97 2.75
C TYR A 290 22.63 -0.96 1.23
N GLY A 291 22.48 0.23 0.62
CA GLY A 291 22.26 0.38 -0.82
C GLY A 291 20.92 -0.14 -1.32
N MET A 292 19.93 -0.25 -0.44
CA MET A 292 18.56 -0.67 -0.74
C MET A 292 17.68 0.53 -1.07
N GLN A 293 16.64 0.33 -1.87
CA GLN A 293 15.59 1.32 -2.06
C GLN A 293 14.66 1.36 -0.83
N CYS A 294 14.30 2.56 -0.40
CA CYS A 294 13.36 2.77 0.69
C CYS A 294 12.00 3.18 0.14
N TRP A 295 11.02 2.28 0.21
CA TRP A 295 9.65 2.56 -0.18
C TRP A 295 8.77 2.70 1.05
N THR A 296 7.66 3.44 0.94
CA THR A 296 6.57 3.36 1.92
C THR A 296 5.42 2.53 1.36
N ASN A 297 4.85 1.66 2.19
CA ASN A 297 3.55 1.06 1.94
C ASN A 297 2.52 1.86 2.76
N ALA A 298 2.02 2.94 2.14
CA ALA A 298 1.03 3.81 2.74
C ALA A 298 -0.35 3.13 2.70
N GLU A 299 -0.82 2.63 3.84
CA GLU A 299 -2.13 1.98 3.92
C GLU A 299 -3.25 2.97 3.57
N THR A 300 -4.10 2.60 2.60
CA THR A 300 -5.29 3.38 2.20
C THR A 300 -6.55 2.99 2.96
N PHE A 301 -6.43 2.14 3.96
CA PHE A 301 -7.48 1.85 4.94
C PHE A 301 -7.16 2.45 6.31
N ASP A 302 -8.19 2.59 7.15
CA ASP A 302 -8.09 3.20 8.47
C ASP A 302 -8.12 2.13 9.57
N ARG A 303 -7.16 2.21 10.50
CA ARG A 303 -7.09 1.35 11.70
C ARG A 303 -7.65 2.02 12.95
N ASP A 304 -7.91 3.34 12.89
CA ASP A 304 -8.37 4.15 14.03
C ASP A 304 -9.90 4.10 14.22
N MET A 305 -10.59 3.29 13.41
CA MET A 305 -12.05 3.17 13.45
C MET A 305 -12.47 1.84 14.11
N PRO A 306 -13.63 1.81 14.78
CA PRO A 306 -14.17 0.57 15.37
C PRO A 306 -14.40 -0.54 14.34
N ILE A 307 -14.78 -0.18 13.13
CA ILE A 307 -14.88 -1.10 11.98
C ILE A 307 -13.54 -1.03 11.26
N LYS A 308 -12.78 -2.12 11.29
CA LYS A 308 -11.47 -2.21 10.64
C LYS A 308 -11.60 -2.20 9.12
N PHE A 309 -10.53 -1.74 8.46
CA PHE A 309 -10.38 -1.78 7.01
C PHE A 309 -11.48 -1.04 6.24
N LEU A 310 -11.82 0.16 6.65
CA LEU A 310 -12.55 1.12 5.82
C LEU A 310 -11.56 2.06 5.11
N PRO A 311 -11.93 2.63 3.94
CA PRO A 311 -11.10 3.61 3.27
C PRO A 311 -10.66 4.74 4.19
N ILE A 312 -9.38 5.08 4.16
CA ILE A 312 -8.78 6.10 5.02
C ILE A 312 -9.28 7.50 4.65
N LYS A 313 -9.32 8.39 5.63
CA LYS A 313 -9.54 9.81 5.37
C LYS A 313 -8.36 10.42 4.61
N PHE A 314 -8.63 11.19 3.55
CA PHE A 314 -7.58 11.75 2.68
C PHE A 314 -6.52 12.53 3.45
N GLU A 315 -6.90 13.33 4.45
CA GLU A 315 -5.96 14.10 5.26
C GLU A 315 -4.98 13.22 6.04
N LYS A 316 -5.41 12.04 6.48
CA LYS A 316 -4.54 11.06 7.14
C LYS A 316 -3.54 10.44 6.13
N LEU A 317 -4.02 10.06 4.94
CA LEU A 317 -3.17 9.56 3.86
C LEU A 317 -2.13 10.61 3.44
N ARG A 318 -2.56 11.87 3.29
CA ARG A 318 -1.67 12.99 2.96
C ARG A 318 -0.51 13.13 3.95
N LEU A 319 -0.78 13.07 5.27
CA LEU A 319 0.28 13.13 6.30
C LEU A 319 1.35 12.05 6.12
N LYS A 320 0.93 10.83 5.79
CA LYS A 320 1.85 9.71 5.53
C LYS A 320 2.73 9.98 4.30
N LEU A 321 2.11 10.39 3.19
CA LEU A 321 2.81 10.68 1.94
C LEU A 321 3.74 11.91 2.05
N GLU A 322 3.36 12.91 2.84
CA GLU A 322 4.22 14.07 3.14
C GLU A 322 5.43 13.68 4.00
N ALA A 323 5.23 12.83 5.02
CA ALA A 323 6.33 12.32 5.84
C ALA A 323 7.33 11.50 4.99
N ALA A 324 6.82 10.62 4.12
CA ALA A 324 7.66 9.88 3.18
C ALA A 324 8.47 10.80 2.26
N LYS A 325 7.85 11.88 1.76
CA LYS A 325 8.53 12.88 0.93
C LYS A 325 9.61 13.62 1.71
N ARG A 326 9.33 14.04 2.96
CA ARG A 326 10.33 14.72 3.82
C ARG A 326 11.52 13.83 4.13
N ALA A 327 11.28 12.54 4.40
CA ALA A 327 12.34 11.57 4.67
C ALA A 327 13.14 11.17 3.41
N GLY A 328 12.70 11.57 2.21
CA GLY A 328 13.40 11.28 0.95
C GLY A 328 13.19 9.85 0.44
N TYR A 329 12.04 9.25 0.70
CA TYR A 329 11.70 7.91 0.18
C TYR A 329 11.69 7.87 -1.34
N ASP A 330 12.12 6.74 -1.91
CA ASP A 330 12.28 6.56 -3.34
C ASP A 330 10.95 6.31 -4.06
N LYS A 331 9.97 5.69 -3.37
CA LYS A 331 8.67 5.31 -3.94
C LYS A 331 7.60 5.20 -2.86
N ALA A 332 6.37 5.56 -3.19
CA ALA A 332 5.19 5.20 -2.42
C ALA A 332 4.38 4.13 -3.15
N ILE A 333 4.14 3.03 -2.46
CA ILE A 333 3.14 2.02 -2.82
C ILE A 333 2.03 2.03 -1.77
N THR A 334 0.93 1.34 -2.02
CA THR A 334 -0.19 1.28 -1.08
C THR A 334 -0.79 -0.12 -0.96
N PHE A 335 -1.22 -0.48 0.22
CA PHE A 335 -2.18 -1.53 0.45
C PHE A 335 -3.52 -0.90 0.80
N GLU A 336 -4.57 -0.95 -0.05
CA GLU A 336 -4.38 -1.20 -1.45
C GLU A 336 -5.46 -0.44 -2.26
N PHE A 337 -5.27 -0.30 -3.53
CA PHE A 337 -6.11 0.54 -4.38
C PHE A 337 -7.51 -0.04 -4.58
N SER A 338 -7.63 -1.32 -4.94
CA SER A 338 -8.87 -1.94 -5.45
C SER A 338 -10.02 -1.91 -4.44
N HIS A 339 -9.72 -2.16 -3.15
CA HIS A 339 -10.73 -2.11 -2.08
C HIS A 339 -10.92 -0.71 -1.50
N PHE A 340 -9.81 0.04 -1.28
CA PHE A 340 -9.85 1.22 -0.41
C PHE A 340 -9.71 2.54 -1.15
N MET A 341 -9.39 2.52 -2.45
CA MET A 341 -9.21 3.73 -3.25
C MET A 341 -9.88 3.67 -4.62
N SER A 342 -10.28 2.51 -5.12
CA SER A 342 -10.90 2.38 -6.43
C SER A 342 -12.29 3.02 -6.49
N PRO A 343 -12.64 3.75 -7.60
CA PRO A 343 -13.97 4.29 -7.78
C PRO A 343 -15.05 3.22 -7.99
N GLN A 344 -14.67 1.96 -8.24
CA GLN A 344 -15.61 0.84 -8.39
C GLN A 344 -15.61 -0.13 -7.18
N SER A 345 -14.91 0.22 -6.11
CA SER A 345 -14.93 -0.55 -4.87
C SER A 345 -16.34 -0.66 -4.28
N ALA A 346 -16.59 -1.74 -3.53
CA ALA A 346 -17.78 -1.89 -2.72
C ALA A 346 -17.92 -0.79 -1.63
N TYR A 347 -16.83 -0.14 -1.26
CA TYR A 347 -16.83 0.99 -0.33
C TYR A 347 -16.97 2.32 -1.07
N ILE A 348 -18.10 3.00 -0.91
CA ILE A 348 -18.36 4.31 -1.54
C ILE A 348 -17.26 5.32 -1.21
N GLN A 349 -16.70 5.28 0.00
CA GLN A 349 -15.63 6.16 0.45
C GLN A 349 -14.34 6.01 -0.36
N ALA A 350 -14.10 4.84 -0.95
CA ALA A 350 -12.93 4.59 -1.81
C ALA A 350 -12.94 5.49 -3.05
N GLY A 351 -14.10 5.58 -3.73
CA GLY A 351 -14.26 6.49 -4.87
C GLY A 351 -14.09 7.97 -4.48
N ASN A 352 -14.54 8.35 -3.29
CA ASN A 352 -14.30 9.70 -2.77
C ASN A 352 -12.82 9.94 -2.47
N LEU A 353 -12.11 8.96 -1.90
CA LEU A 353 -10.67 9.04 -1.68
C LEU A 353 -9.91 9.20 -3.01
N TYR A 354 -10.28 8.43 -4.03
CA TYR A 354 -9.74 8.54 -5.39
C TYR A 354 -9.88 9.97 -5.95
N ASN A 355 -11.08 10.55 -5.83
CA ASN A 355 -11.34 11.91 -6.31
C ASN A 355 -10.52 12.95 -5.55
N ARG A 356 -10.46 12.84 -4.20
CA ARG A 356 -9.66 13.74 -3.37
C ARG A 356 -8.16 13.65 -3.67
N TYR A 357 -7.68 12.44 -3.95
CA TYR A 357 -6.30 12.22 -4.37
C TYR A 357 -6.01 12.92 -5.71
N LYS A 358 -6.91 12.76 -6.70
CA LYS A 358 -6.78 13.43 -8.00
C LYS A 358 -6.80 14.95 -7.87
N GLU A 359 -7.70 15.50 -7.07
CA GLU A 359 -7.75 16.95 -6.80
C GLU A 359 -6.43 17.46 -6.22
N TYR A 360 -5.86 16.74 -5.26
CA TYR A 360 -4.62 17.13 -4.60
C TYR A 360 -3.41 17.10 -5.55
N PHE A 361 -3.29 16.07 -6.37
CA PHE A 361 -2.18 15.91 -7.31
C PHE A 361 -2.42 16.55 -8.69
N GLU A 362 -3.59 17.14 -8.94
CA GLU A 362 -3.98 17.80 -10.22
C GLU A 362 -3.92 16.86 -11.44
N ILE A 363 -4.41 15.62 -11.30
CA ILE A 363 -4.41 14.56 -12.32
C ILE A 363 -5.81 14.08 -12.68
#